data_dd0438e0cc8c3fd10b16c1a01ea44f55
#
_entry.id   dd0438e0cc8c3fd10b16c1a01ea44f55
#
_cell.length_a   1.000
_cell.length_b   1.000
_cell.length_c   1.000
_cell.angle_alpha   90.00
_cell.angle_beta   90.00
_cell.angle_gamma   90.00
#
_symmetry.space_group_name_H-M   'P 1'
#
loop_
_entity.id
_entity.type
_entity.pdbx_description
1 polymer ?
#
loop_
_entity_poly.entity_id
_entity_poly.type
_entity_poly.pdbx_seq_one_letter_code
_entity_poly.pdbx_strand_id
1 'polypeptide(L)'
;MKPQNPAERLLYRAMVLTWPFYAIGALYIVGPVLAWTLGGLAALALYLGPAMRCDLRNQVPVHPLVWLWIAGMTAMLVALWVGHLDWGLGLKKTIKSSIGWAKGWALLALFPLIGAVLPIRREVLVRGQCVIGLWTLVLAPILLAAPYIGLPERIFTSPLKVVGGPGPEYFSVYFFTWDPASWTPRWQFYAPWSPFAALLGVIMVLFALEEKDRRWMAAGVMAGVLMILASKSRMGLVGLAACTVAPRLLPLILQGWAWRLTAGLTASLAVFGTAILSLAQDSVAAFKGARADSTRVRATLQRIAEERWVNDAYWFGHGTVQPGSHAVEYMPIGSHHTWFGLLFVKGLVGFLALAIPLLVHIAIVLRDAATHSRGRLPLGVLMTIVLLSFGENIEIEAYMLWPGLVLLGVHLRELNAAKERSTAYVPGSASDQRLGQIGVQHDM
;
A
#
# COMPACT_ATOMS: atom_id res chain seq x y z
N MET A 1 3.10 24.36 3.37
CA MET A 1 4.35 23.63 3.45
C MET A 1 5.04 23.60 2.10
N LYS A 2 6.38 23.82 2.03
CA LYS A 2 7.12 23.83 0.75
C LYS A 2 8.14 22.68 0.74
N PRO A 3 8.30 21.93 -0.37
CA PRO A 3 9.37 20.95 -0.56
C PRO A 3 10.74 21.63 -0.49
N GLN A 4 11.70 20.98 0.20
CA GLN A 4 13.03 21.56 0.47
C GLN A 4 14.13 21.08 -0.49
N ASN A 5 13.96 19.87 -1.08
CA ASN A 5 14.95 19.24 -1.94
C ASN A 5 14.33 18.74 -3.26
N PRO A 6 15.13 18.35 -4.27
CA PRO A 6 14.62 17.88 -5.55
C PRO A 6 13.71 16.65 -5.46
N ALA A 7 14.04 15.69 -4.60
CA ALA A 7 13.23 14.47 -4.41
C ALA A 7 11.83 14.80 -3.84
N GLU A 8 11.77 15.65 -2.81
CA GLU A 8 10.49 16.13 -2.29
C GLU A 8 9.69 16.91 -3.34
N ARG A 9 10.35 17.75 -4.15
CA ARG A 9 9.69 18.52 -5.21
C ARG A 9 9.07 17.61 -6.26
N LEU A 10 9.77 16.55 -6.66
CA LEU A 10 9.28 15.61 -7.65
C LEU A 10 8.08 14.82 -7.11
N LEU A 11 8.19 14.25 -5.88
CA LEU A 11 7.10 13.54 -5.21
C LEU A 11 5.87 14.43 -5.03
N TYR A 12 6.06 15.63 -4.47
CA TYR A 12 4.97 16.56 -4.24
C TYR A 12 4.26 16.97 -5.53
N ARG A 13 5.02 17.27 -6.61
CA ARG A 13 4.43 17.56 -7.92
C ARG A 13 3.66 16.38 -8.49
N ALA A 14 4.19 15.16 -8.37
CA ALA A 14 3.49 13.95 -8.79
C ALA A 14 2.15 13.80 -8.07
N MET A 15 2.09 14.10 -6.76
CA MET A 15 0.84 14.09 -5.98
C MET A 15 -0.13 15.19 -6.42
N VAL A 16 0.33 16.43 -6.52
CA VAL A 16 -0.50 17.57 -6.93
C VAL A 16 -1.10 17.37 -8.32
N LEU A 17 -0.35 16.73 -9.22
CA LEU A 17 -0.75 16.46 -10.60
C LEU A 17 -1.51 15.13 -10.78
N THR A 18 -1.94 14.45 -9.71
CA THR A 18 -2.70 13.19 -9.80
C THR A 18 -3.92 13.31 -10.71
N TRP A 19 -4.75 14.33 -10.54
CA TRP A 19 -5.92 14.55 -11.38
C TRP A 19 -5.60 14.93 -12.83
N PRO A 20 -4.66 15.84 -13.12
CA PRO A 20 -4.16 16.04 -14.48
C PRO A 20 -3.63 14.77 -15.14
N PHE A 21 -2.82 13.97 -14.43
CA PHE A 21 -2.33 12.70 -14.96
C PHE A 21 -3.46 11.70 -15.20
N TYR A 22 -4.45 11.64 -14.33
CA TYR A 22 -5.64 10.84 -14.57
C TYR A 22 -6.39 11.31 -15.82
N ALA A 23 -6.62 12.62 -15.94
CA ALA A 23 -7.36 13.20 -17.06
C ALA A 23 -6.75 12.89 -18.43
N ILE A 24 -5.45 12.66 -18.52
CA ILE A 24 -4.76 12.23 -19.75
C ILE A 24 -4.49 10.73 -19.83
N GLY A 25 -4.93 9.94 -18.82
CA GLY A 25 -4.72 8.48 -18.74
C GLY A 25 -3.26 8.07 -18.51
N ALA A 26 -2.46 8.89 -17.82
CA ALA A 26 -1.02 8.68 -17.61
C ALA A 26 -0.67 8.10 -16.23
N LEU A 27 -1.61 7.96 -15.30
CA LEU A 27 -1.32 7.57 -13.90
C LEU A 27 -0.53 6.27 -13.79
N TYR A 28 -0.88 5.26 -14.62
CA TYR A 28 -0.19 3.98 -14.61
C TYR A 28 1.29 4.09 -15.01
N ILE A 29 1.68 5.11 -15.78
CA ILE A 29 3.06 5.33 -16.20
C ILE A 29 3.82 6.13 -15.14
N VAL A 30 3.16 7.08 -14.50
CA VAL A 30 3.80 8.00 -13.53
C VAL A 30 4.42 7.24 -12.36
N GLY A 31 3.72 6.27 -11.78
CA GLY A 31 4.21 5.49 -10.65
C GLY A 31 5.55 4.79 -10.95
N PRO A 32 5.63 3.90 -11.96
CA PRO A 32 6.89 3.25 -12.36
C PRO A 32 8.01 4.24 -12.73
N VAL A 33 7.72 5.28 -13.51
CA VAL A 33 8.73 6.29 -13.88
C VAL A 33 9.29 6.97 -12.64
N LEU A 34 8.43 7.36 -11.72
CA LEU A 34 8.83 7.98 -10.45
C LEU A 34 9.70 7.02 -9.62
N ALA A 35 9.29 5.74 -9.52
CA ALA A 35 10.02 4.73 -8.76
C ALA A 35 11.42 4.48 -9.31
N TRP A 36 11.56 4.27 -10.61
CA TRP A 36 12.86 3.99 -11.22
C TRP A 36 13.76 5.21 -11.25
N THR A 37 13.22 6.42 -11.47
CA THR A 37 14.00 7.66 -11.42
C THR A 37 14.54 7.94 -10.01
N LEU A 38 13.66 7.93 -9.00
CA LEU A 38 14.08 8.19 -7.62
C LEU A 38 14.83 6.99 -7.01
N GLY A 39 14.50 5.75 -7.41
CA GLY A 39 15.22 4.55 -7.02
C GLY A 39 16.65 4.56 -7.55
N GLY A 40 16.85 4.96 -8.81
CA GLY A 40 18.17 5.18 -9.39
C GLY A 40 18.96 6.27 -8.65
N LEU A 41 18.30 7.38 -8.29
CA LEU A 41 18.91 8.44 -7.48
C LEU A 41 19.28 7.91 -6.06
N ALA A 42 18.43 7.10 -5.45
CA ALA A 42 18.71 6.49 -4.15
C ALA A 42 19.90 5.50 -4.23
N ALA A 43 19.95 4.67 -5.28
CA ALA A 43 21.07 3.76 -5.53
C ALA A 43 22.39 4.52 -5.75
N LEU A 44 22.34 5.60 -6.55
CA LEU A 44 23.50 6.48 -6.76
C LEU A 44 23.96 7.11 -5.44
N ALA A 45 23.03 7.62 -4.61
CA ALA A 45 23.36 8.19 -3.32
C ALA A 45 24.00 7.17 -2.36
N LEU A 46 23.61 5.89 -2.44
CA LEU A 46 24.23 4.80 -1.68
C LEU A 46 25.63 4.46 -2.21
N TYR A 47 25.81 4.45 -3.54
CA TYR A 47 27.08 4.11 -4.19
C TYR A 47 28.15 5.18 -3.94
N LEU A 48 27.79 6.46 -4.10
CA LEU A 48 28.73 7.59 -3.91
C LEU A 48 29.13 7.77 -2.45
N GLY A 49 28.37 7.22 -1.53
CA GLY A 49 28.70 7.12 -0.11
C GLY A 49 29.03 8.46 0.58
N PRO A 50 29.78 8.42 1.70
CA PRO A 50 30.19 9.60 2.44
C PRO A 50 31.24 10.47 1.74
N ALA A 51 31.91 9.96 0.69
CA ALA A 51 32.97 10.66 -0.03
C ALA A 51 32.45 11.92 -0.77
N MET A 52 31.23 11.91 -1.23
CA MET A 52 30.48 13.09 -1.60
C MET A 52 29.55 13.44 -0.45
N ARG A 53 29.76 14.55 0.24
CA ARG A 53 28.75 15.18 1.11
C ARG A 53 27.56 15.60 0.25
N CYS A 54 26.85 14.58 -0.23
CA CYS A 54 25.71 14.79 -1.09
C CYS A 54 24.52 15.12 -0.19
N ASP A 55 23.97 16.33 -0.30
CA ASP A 55 22.68 16.71 0.31
C ASP A 55 21.52 15.76 -0.08
N LEU A 56 21.83 14.78 -0.95
CA LEU A 56 20.90 13.75 -1.45
C LEU A 56 20.75 12.54 -0.52
N ARG A 57 21.70 12.29 0.40
CA ARG A 57 21.63 11.14 1.32
C ARG A 57 21.35 11.57 2.74
N ASN A 58 20.36 10.93 3.33
CA ASN A 58 20.27 10.95 4.78
C ASN A 58 21.40 10.08 5.37
N GLN A 59 22.16 10.59 6.33
CA GLN A 59 23.36 9.92 6.89
C GLN A 59 23.02 8.69 7.74
N VAL A 60 21.74 8.40 7.98
CA VAL A 60 21.28 7.25 8.74
C VAL A 60 21.48 5.95 7.92
N PRO A 61 22.01 4.87 8.50
CA PRO A 61 22.12 3.58 7.83
C PRO A 61 20.76 3.07 7.37
N VAL A 62 20.74 2.39 6.21
CA VAL A 62 19.50 1.82 5.65
C VAL A 62 19.04 0.66 6.54
N HIS A 63 17.78 0.68 6.93
CA HIS A 63 17.20 -0.39 7.76
C HIS A 63 17.27 -1.75 7.05
N PRO A 64 17.67 -2.86 7.71
CA PRO A 64 17.82 -4.18 7.07
C PRO A 64 16.57 -4.67 6.35
N LEU A 65 15.39 -4.30 6.81
CA LEU A 65 14.13 -4.66 6.16
C LEU A 65 14.00 -4.13 4.72
N VAL A 66 14.63 -3.00 4.39
CA VAL A 66 14.64 -2.49 2.99
C VAL A 66 15.36 -3.47 2.07
N TRP A 67 16.49 -4.03 2.55
CA TRP A 67 17.23 -5.04 1.80
C TRP A 67 16.45 -6.36 1.69
N LEU A 68 15.68 -6.71 2.71
CA LEU A 68 14.78 -7.88 2.67
C LEU A 68 13.69 -7.70 1.61
N TRP A 69 13.11 -6.49 1.46
CA TRP A 69 12.19 -6.18 0.37
C TRP A 69 12.85 -6.31 -1.01
N ILE A 70 14.07 -5.79 -1.16
CA ILE A 70 14.82 -5.90 -2.42
C ILE A 70 15.10 -7.37 -2.75
N ALA A 71 15.59 -8.15 -1.76
CA ALA A 71 15.85 -9.58 -1.93
C ALA A 71 14.58 -10.35 -2.30
N GLY A 72 13.44 -10.07 -1.63
CA GLY A 72 12.15 -10.68 -1.94
C GLY A 72 11.70 -10.38 -3.37
N MET A 73 11.73 -9.11 -3.79
CA MET A 73 11.30 -8.75 -5.14
C MET A 73 12.26 -9.27 -6.22
N THR A 74 13.55 -9.41 -5.90
CA THR A 74 14.54 -10.08 -6.80
C THR A 74 14.26 -11.58 -6.89
N ALA A 75 14.01 -12.26 -5.77
CA ALA A 75 13.62 -13.68 -5.76
C ALA A 75 12.33 -13.92 -6.58
N MET A 76 11.39 -12.99 -6.53
CA MET A 76 10.17 -13.04 -7.34
C MET A 76 10.45 -12.89 -8.85
N LEU A 77 11.45 -12.10 -9.25
CA LEU A 77 11.90 -12.03 -10.65
C LEU A 77 12.55 -13.35 -11.09
N VAL A 78 13.37 -13.95 -10.23
CA VAL A 78 13.97 -15.27 -10.50
C VAL A 78 12.86 -16.32 -10.66
N ALA A 79 11.86 -16.36 -9.75
CA ALA A 79 10.73 -17.27 -9.87
C ALA A 79 9.95 -17.07 -11.17
N LEU A 80 9.80 -15.83 -11.62
CA LEU A 80 9.19 -15.52 -12.91
C LEU A 80 9.99 -16.14 -14.06
N TRP A 81 11.31 -15.97 -14.08
CA TRP A 81 12.15 -16.49 -15.16
C TRP A 81 12.17 -18.02 -15.19
N VAL A 82 12.33 -18.66 -14.02
CA VAL A 82 12.27 -20.12 -13.91
C VAL A 82 10.93 -20.65 -14.39
N GLY A 83 9.81 -20.12 -13.91
CA GLY A 83 8.48 -20.53 -14.37
C GLY A 83 8.26 -20.34 -15.88
N HIS A 84 8.85 -19.29 -16.49
CA HIS A 84 8.78 -19.11 -17.94
C HIS A 84 9.62 -20.16 -18.71
N LEU A 85 10.76 -20.58 -18.15
CA LEU A 85 11.60 -21.63 -18.72
C LEU A 85 10.92 -23.00 -18.58
N ASP A 86 10.41 -23.33 -17.40
CA ASP A 86 9.76 -24.62 -17.12
C ASP A 86 8.54 -24.86 -18.03
N TRP A 87 7.79 -23.81 -18.33
CA TRP A 87 6.60 -23.87 -19.20
C TRP A 87 6.88 -23.50 -20.66
N GLY A 88 8.13 -23.34 -21.05
CA GLY A 88 8.51 -23.06 -22.45
C GLY A 88 7.82 -21.84 -23.07
N LEU A 89 7.55 -20.76 -22.27
CA LEU A 89 6.76 -19.62 -22.70
C LEU A 89 7.47 -18.72 -23.72
N GLY A 90 8.76 -18.91 -23.93
CA GLY A 90 9.57 -18.21 -24.91
C GLY A 90 10.00 -16.80 -24.50
N LEU A 91 11.09 -16.32 -25.13
CA LEU A 91 11.78 -15.08 -24.76
C LEU A 91 10.86 -13.84 -24.81
N LYS A 92 10.00 -13.74 -25.82
CA LYS A 92 9.08 -12.58 -25.98
C LYS A 92 8.14 -12.43 -24.78
N LYS A 93 7.56 -13.53 -24.28
CA LYS A 93 6.69 -13.52 -23.10
C LYS A 93 7.49 -13.23 -21.83
N THR A 94 8.69 -13.79 -21.71
CA THR A 94 9.59 -13.55 -20.57
C THR A 94 9.95 -12.06 -20.46
N ILE A 95 10.34 -11.42 -21.56
CA ILE A 95 10.61 -9.97 -21.57
C ILE A 95 9.37 -9.18 -21.18
N LYS A 96 8.20 -9.49 -21.76
CA LYS A 96 6.94 -8.82 -21.41
C LYS A 96 6.61 -8.95 -19.93
N SER A 97 6.76 -10.14 -19.36
CA SER A 97 6.49 -10.39 -17.94
C SER A 97 7.52 -9.71 -17.02
N SER A 98 8.79 -9.63 -17.44
CA SER A 98 9.84 -8.89 -16.71
C SER A 98 9.55 -7.39 -16.68
N ILE A 99 9.05 -6.82 -17.79
CA ILE A 99 8.57 -5.43 -17.81
C ILE A 99 7.36 -5.26 -16.87
N GLY A 100 6.44 -6.23 -16.83
CA GLY A 100 5.33 -6.25 -15.86
C GLY A 100 5.83 -6.26 -14.42
N TRP A 101 6.83 -7.10 -14.11
CA TRP A 101 7.50 -7.13 -12.80
C TRP A 101 8.11 -5.75 -12.45
N ALA A 102 8.79 -5.12 -13.39
CA ALA A 102 9.43 -3.82 -13.19
C ALA A 102 8.41 -2.68 -12.94
N LYS A 103 7.21 -2.79 -13.52
CA LYS A 103 6.12 -1.81 -13.35
C LYS A 103 5.22 -2.09 -12.13
N GLY A 104 5.35 -3.26 -11.50
CA GLY A 104 4.51 -3.69 -10.39
C GLY A 104 5.33 -4.12 -9.17
N TRP A 105 5.77 -5.39 -9.14
CA TRP A 105 6.47 -5.98 -8.00
C TRP A 105 7.69 -5.20 -7.54
N ALA A 106 8.53 -4.73 -8.47
CA ALA A 106 9.71 -3.93 -8.14
C ALA A 106 9.37 -2.66 -7.35
N LEU A 107 8.19 -2.09 -7.56
CA LEU A 107 7.76 -0.85 -6.89
C LEU A 107 7.62 -1.04 -5.38
N LEU A 108 7.26 -2.26 -4.93
CA LEU A 108 7.11 -2.60 -3.50
C LEU A 108 8.45 -2.55 -2.76
N ALA A 109 9.58 -2.67 -3.46
CA ALA A 109 10.92 -2.51 -2.89
C ALA A 109 11.49 -1.10 -3.15
N LEU A 110 11.29 -0.56 -4.36
CA LEU A 110 11.87 0.73 -4.75
C LEU A 110 11.32 1.90 -3.94
N PHE A 111 10.01 1.97 -3.69
CA PHE A 111 9.45 3.08 -2.92
C PHE A 111 9.87 3.07 -1.45
N PRO A 112 9.89 1.94 -0.72
CA PRO A 112 10.52 1.89 0.60
C PRO A 112 12.02 2.26 0.58
N LEU A 113 12.79 1.85 -0.43
CA LEU A 113 14.18 2.26 -0.60
C LEU A 113 14.29 3.79 -0.74
N ILE A 114 13.47 4.39 -1.60
CA ILE A 114 13.41 5.85 -1.83
C ILE A 114 13.15 6.58 -0.50
N GLY A 115 12.15 6.15 0.26
CA GLY A 115 11.81 6.75 1.55
C GLY A 115 12.89 6.59 2.62
N ALA A 116 13.61 5.46 2.61
CA ALA A 116 14.67 5.16 3.57
C ALA A 116 15.97 5.92 3.27
N VAL A 117 16.30 6.14 1.99
CA VAL A 117 17.60 6.71 1.57
C VAL A 117 17.51 8.21 1.34
N LEU A 118 16.50 8.67 0.60
CA LEU A 118 16.40 10.09 0.25
C LEU A 118 15.82 10.92 1.41
N PRO A 119 16.24 12.20 1.55
CA PRO A 119 15.81 13.07 2.65
C PRO A 119 14.37 13.59 2.44
N ILE A 120 13.41 12.66 2.44
CA ILE A 120 11.98 12.94 2.26
C ILE A 120 11.33 13.09 3.63
N ARG A 121 10.65 14.22 3.86
CA ARG A 121 9.89 14.46 5.10
C ARG A 121 8.48 13.89 4.98
N ARG A 122 8.01 13.27 6.08
CA ARG A 122 6.65 12.71 6.23
C ARG A 122 5.57 13.74 5.89
N GLU A 123 5.76 14.97 6.36
CA GLU A 123 4.80 16.05 6.20
C GLU A 123 4.56 16.45 4.74
N VAL A 124 5.53 16.24 3.85
CA VAL A 124 5.37 16.50 2.41
C VAL A 124 4.37 15.52 1.80
N LEU A 125 4.45 14.25 2.20
CA LEU A 125 3.52 13.20 1.77
C LEU A 125 2.11 13.46 2.34
N VAL A 126 2.04 13.80 3.62
CA VAL A 126 0.78 14.15 4.31
C VAL A 126 0.07 15.31 3.60
N ARG A 127 0.77 16.42 3.40
CA ARG A 127 0.21 17.59 2.73
C ARG A 127 -0.16 17.28 1.28
N GLY A 128 0.64 16.50 0.58
CA GLY A 128 0.35 16.08 -0.80
C GLY A 128 -0.96 15.30 -0.91
N GLN A 129 -1.24 14.39 0.02
CA GLN A 129 -2.51 13.66 0.06
C GLN A 129 -3.71 14.60 0.33
N CYS A 130 -3.55 15.57 1.22
CA CYS A 130 -4.59 16.58 1.44
C CYS A 130 -4.86 17.45 0.20
N VAL A 131 -3.82 17.75 -0.61
CA VAL A 131 -3.99 18.48 -1.88
C VAL A 131 -4.74 17.64 -2.90
N ILE A 132 -4.44 16.33 -3.03
CA ILE A 132 -5.25 15.42 -3.86
C ILE A 132 -6.70 15.43 -3.38
N GLY A 133 -6.92 15.37 -2.06
CA GLY A 133 -8.25 15.45 -1.45
C GLY A 133 -8.99 16.73 -1.81
N LEU A 134 -8.33 17.88 -1.72
CA LEU A 134 -8.93 19.17 -2.11
C LEU A 134 -9.37 19.16 -3.59
N TRP A 135 -8.52 18.69 -4.51
CA TRP A 135 -8.89 18.55 -5.92
C TRP A 135 -10.05 17.58 -6.12
N THR A 136 -10.08 16.48 -5.35
CA THR A 136 -11.20 15.53 -5.38
C THR A 136 -12.51 16.19 -4.98
N LEU A 137 -12.52 17.04 -3.93
CA LEU A 137 -13.70 17.78 -3.53
C LEU A 137 -14.14 18.83 -4.55
N VAL A 138 -13.18 19.55 -5.15
CA VAL A 138 -13.46 20.53 -6.20
C VAL A 138 -14.11 19.88 -7.42
N LEU A 139 -13.65 18.69 -7.80
CA LEU A 139 -14.20 17.95 -8.94
C LEU A 139 -15.46 17.13 -8.58
N ALA A 140 -15.71 16.88 -7.30
CA ALA A 140 -16.81 16.03 -6.84
C ALA A 140 -18.19 16.41 -7.40
N PRO A 141 -18.62 17.68 -7.50
CA PRO A 141 -19.92 18.02 -8.07
C PRO A 141 -20.11 17.50 -9.49
N ILE A 142 -19.08 17.65 -10.34
CA ILE A 142 -19.12 17.17 -11.73
C ILE A 142 -19.10 15.64 -11.77
N LEU A 143 -18.22 15.01 -10.99
CA LEU A 143 -18.11 13.55 -10.94
C LEU A 143 -19.41 12.91 -10.46
N LEU A 144 -20.01 13.46 -9.38
CA LEU A 144 -21.24 12.91 -8.80
C LEU A 144 -22.44 13.12 -9.70
N ALA A 145 -22.51 14.22 -10.44
CA ALA A 145 -23.57 14.51 -11.40
C ALA A 145 -23.47 13.68 -12.69
N ALA A 146 -22.28 13.18 -13.05
CA ALA A 146 -22.01 12.54 -14.33
C ALA A 146 -23.04 11.47 -14.77
N PRO A 147 -23.45 10.49 -13.92
CA PRO A 147 -24.45 9.49 -14.31
C PRO A 147 -25.85 10.08 -14.54
N TYR A 148 -26.17 11.18 -13.90
CA TYR A 148 -27.50 11.78 -13.96
C TYR A 148 -27.67 12.79 -15.11
N ILE A 149 -26.56 13.31 -15.63
CA ILE A 149 -26.56 14.22 -16.79
C ILE A 149 -26.27 13.50 -18.12
N GLY A 150 -26.26 12.16 -18.10
CA GLY A 150 -26.12 11.33 -19.31
C GLY A 150 -24.69 11.23 -19.83
N LEU A 151 -23.67 11.49 -19.02
CA LEU A 151 -22.28 11.25 -19.43
C LEU A 151 -22.01 9.73 -19.55
N PRO A 152 -21.18 9.30 -20.52
CA PRO A 152 -20.79 7.91 -20.63
C PRO A 152 -19.91 7.47 -19.45
N GLU A 153 -19.97 6.19 -19.08
CA GLU A 153 -19.10 5.63 -18.04
C GLU A 153 -17.63 5.90 -18.35
N ARG A 154 -17.20 5.55 -19.56
CA ARG A 154 -15.86 5.78 -20.08
C ARG A 154 -15.82 7.00 -20.97
N ILE A 155 -15.11 8.03 -20.53
CA ILE A 155 -14.96 9.29 -21.28
C ILE A 155 -14.04 9.07 -22.48
N PHE A 156 -12.84 8.47 -22.25
CA PHE A 156 -11.92 8.10 -23.31
C PHE A 156 -10.86 7.10 -22.83
N THR A 157 -10.17 6.47 -23.78
CA THR A 157 -8.97 5.66 -23.49
C THR A 157 -7.76 6.33 -24.13
N SER A 158 -6.76 6.61 -23.31
CA SER A 158 -5.54 7.29 -23.74
C SER A 158 -4.73 6.46 -24.75
N PRO A 159 -4.13 7.10 -25.78
CA PRO A 159 -3.18 6.45 -26.67
C PRO A 159 -1.94 5.92 -25.92
N LEU A 160 -1.67 6.39 -24.71
CA LEU A 160 -0.60 5.87 -23.84
C LEU A 160 -0.73 4.36 -23.53
N LYS A 161 -1.88 3.74 -23.79
CA LYS A 161 -2.05 2.28 -23.70
C LYS A 161 -1.02 1.49 -24.53
N VAL A 162 -0.40 2.12 -25.54
CA VAL A 162 0.67 1.51 -26.35
C VAL A 162 1.90 1.11 -25.51
N VAL A 163 2.14 1.79 -24.38
CA VAL A 163 3.23 1.44 -23.45
C VAL A 163 3.02 0.06 -22.82
N GLY A 164 1.82 -0.49 -22.93
CA GLY A 164 1.44 -1.77 -22.34
C GLY A 164 1.23 -1.69 -20.84
N GLY A 165 0.26 -2.47 -20.37
CA GLY A 165 -0.16 -2.55 -18.97
C GLY A 165 -1.03 -3.78 -18.75
N PRO A 166 -1.66 -3.91 -17.57
CA PRO A 166 -2.54 -5.04 -17.25
C PRO A 166 -3.79 -5.04 -18.13
N GLY A 167 -4.36 -3.86 -18.43
CA GLY A 167 -5.52 -3.71 -19.28
C GLY A 167 -5.73 -2.26 -19.73
N PRO A 168 -6.67 -2.01 -20.66
CA PRO A 168 -6.97 -0.67 -21.16
C PRO A 168 -7.58 0.26 -20.09
N GLU A 169 -8.21 -0.29 -19.05
CA GLU A 169 -8.82 0.44 -17.93
C GLU A 169 -7.81 1.32 -17.19
N TYR A 170 -6.53 0.92 -17.12
CA TYR A 170 -5.45 1.69 -16.47
C TYR A 170 -5.05 2.95 -17.22
N PHE A 171 -5.49 3.07 -18.46
CA PHE A 171 -5.25 4.20 -19.36
C PHE A 171 -6.56 4.91 -19.73
N SER A 172 -7.67 4.51 -19.13
CA SER A 172 -8.99 5.06 -19.43
C SER A 172 -9.46 5.98 -18.31
N VAL A 173 -10.23 6.98 -18.69
CA VAL A 173 -10.89 7.90 -17.76
C VAL A 173 -12.34 7.47 -17.59
N TYR A 174 -12.66 7.02 -16.38
CA TYR A 174 -14.00 6.64 -15.94
C TYR A 174 -14.43 7.56 -14.82
N PHE A 175 -15.64 8.08 -14.87
CA PHE A 175 -16.18 8.81 -13.73
C PHE A 175 -16.95 7.89 -12.79
N PHE A 176 -17.65 6.93 -13.35
CA PHE A 176 -18.45 5.94 -12.62
C PHE A 176 -18.56 4.66 -13.45
N THR A 177 -19.10 3.61 -12.86
CA THR A 177 -19.60 2.41 -13.54
C THR A 177 -20.93 2.02 -12.92
N TRP A 178 -21.82 1.44 -13.72
CA TRP A 178 -23.04 0.86 -13.19
C TRP A 178 -22.76 -0.46 -12.48
N ASP A 179 -23.31 -0.63 -11.29
CA ASP A 179 -23.29 -1.92 -10.61
C ASP A 179 -24.30 -2.86 -11.31
N PRO A 180 -23.86 -4.00 -11.87
CA PRO A 180 -24.75 -4.88 -12.65
C PRO A 180 -25.91 -5.43 -11.84
N ALA A 181 -25.77 -5.61 -10.53
CA ALA A 181 -26.78 -6.20 -9.67
C ALA A 181 -27.85 -5.19 -9.23
N SER A 182 -27.45 -3.92 -9.00
CA SER A 182 -28.37 -2.91 -8.43
C SER A 182 -28.70 -1.77 -9.37
N TRP A 183 -28.09 -1.72 -10.55
CA TRP A 183 -28.20 -0.63 -11.52
C TRP A 183 -27.99 0.75 -10.88
N THR A 184 -27.09 0.82 -9.91
CA THR A 184 -26.74 2.08 -9.25
C THR A 184 -25.32 2.48 -9.61
N PRO A 185 -25.04 3.80 -9.77
CA PRO A 185 -23.69 4.25 -10.10
C PRO A 185 -22.72 4.02 -8.95
N ARG A 186 -21.51 3.65 -9.28
CA ARG A 186 -20.37 3.51 -8.37
C ARG A 186 -19.22 4.34 -8.90
N TRP A 187 -18.79 5.31 -8.15
CA TRP A 187 -17.77 6.25 -8.59
C TRP A 187 -16.36 5.67 -8.42
N GLN A 188 -15.53 5.93 -9.42
CA GLN A 188 -14.14 5.43 -9.48
C GLN A 188 -13.12 6.52 -9.14
N PHE A 189 -13.51 7.79 -9.24
CA PHE A 189 -12.60 8.94 -9.09
C PHE A 189 -11.41 8.80 -10.05
N TYR A 190 -10.18 8.73 -9.51
CA TYR A 190 -8.97 8.53 -10.29
C TYR A 190 -8.41 7.09 -10.22
N ALA A 191 -9.19 6.14 -9.71
CA ALA A 191 -8.82 4.72 -9.66
C ALA A 191 -9.37 3.95 -10.88
N PRO A 192 -8.78 2.79 -11.24
CA PRO A 192 -9.26 1.97 -12.35
C PRO A 192 -10.62 1.30 -12.07
N TRP A 193 -11.00 1.12 -10.78
CA TRP A 193 -12.31 0.62 -10.35
C TRP A 193 -12.69 1.07 -8.94
N SER A 194 -13.99 1.02 -8.66
CA SER A 194 -14.60 1.56 -7.44
C SER A 194 -14.08 0.94 -6.13
N PRO A 195 -13.89 -0.38 -5.97
CA PRO A 195 -13.34 -0.93 -4.72
C PRO A 195 -11.94 -0.39 -4.38
N PHE A 196 -11.09 -0.20 -5.38
CA PHE A 196 -9.76 0.35 -5.17
C PHE A 196 -9.83 1.86 -4.85
N ALA A 197 -10.75 2.60 -5.48
CA ALA A 197 -11.00 4.00 -5.12
C ALA A 197 -11.32 4.17 -3.63
N ALA A 198 -12.13 3.25 -3.07
CA ALA A 198 -12.42 3.27 -1.64
C ALA A 198 -11.18 3.07 -0.76
N LEU A 199 -10.28 2.15 -1.13
CA LEU A 199 -9.06 1.91 -0.36
C LEU A 199 -8.06 3.07 -0.48
N LEU A 200 -8.00 3.74 -1.65
CA LEU A 200 -7.28 5.01 -1.78
C LEU A 200 -7.89 6.10 -0.88
N GLY A 201 -9.22 6.12 -0.76
CA GLY A 201 -9.92 6.97 0.21
C GLY A 201 -9.51 6.67 1.66
N VAL A 202 -9.35 5.39 2.04
CA VAL A 202 -8.84 5.00 3.37
C VAL A 202 -7.43 5.54 3.58
N ILE A 203 -6.52 5.35 2.62
CA ILE A 203 -5.15 5.88 2.68
C ILE A 203 -5.19 7.41 2.81
N MET A 204 -6.03 8.09 2.05
CA MET A 204 -6.19 9.55 2.12
C MET A 204 -6.62 10.01 3.52
N VAL A 205 -7.62 9.34 4.14
CA VAL A 205 -8.05 9.64 5.52
C VAL A 205 -6.89 9.42 6.51
N LEU A 206 -6.17 8.30 6.40
CA LEU A 206 -5.04 7.99 7.27
C LEU A 206 -3.97 9.09 7.25
N PHE A 207 -3.59 9.55 6.05
CA PHE A 207 -2.62 10.64 5.90
C PHE A 207 -3.19 11.98 6.41
N ALA A 208 -4.44 12.28 6.09
CA ALA A 208 -5.08 13.53 6.50
C ALA A 208 -5.17 13.67 8.03
N LEU A 209 -5.37 12.57 8.76
CA LEU A 209 -5.40 12.56 10.22
C LEU A 209 -4.04 12.91 10.89
N GLU A 210 -2.94 12.91 10.16
CA GLU A 210 -1.61 13.36 10.60
C GLU A 210 -1.33 14.84 10.22
N GLU A 211 -2.22 15.49 9.47
CA GLU A 211 -2.06 16.89 9.07
C GLU A 211 -2.35 17.83 10.26
N LYS A 212 -1.44 18.78 10.49
CA LYS A 212 -1.53 19.74 11.60
C LYS A 212 -2.51 20.88 11.33
N ASP A 213 -2.63 21.28 10.08
CA ASP A 213 -3.56 22.33 9.66
C ASP A 213 -4.97 21.73 9.49
N ARG A 214 -5.91 22.16 10.35
CA ARG A 214 -7.28 21.66 10.39
C ARG A 214 -8.02 21.79 9.06
N ARG A 215 -7.73 22.81 8.27
CA ARG A 215 -8.40 23.02 6.97
C ARG A 215 -7.97 21.94 5.97
N TRP A 216 -6.67 21.68 5.90
CA TRP A 216 -6.13 20.64 5.04
C TRP A 216 -6.52 19.24 5.53
N MET A 217 -6.50 19.02 6.83
CA MET A 217 -6.99 17.79 7.45
C MET A 217 -8.45 17.54 7.07
N ALA A 218 -9.32 18.54 7.25
CA ALA A 218 -10.74 18.42 6.91
C ALA A 218 -10.95 18.11 5.42
N ALA A 219 -10.23 18.81 4.52
CA ALA A 219 -10.32 18.55 3.09
C ALA A 219 -9.93 17.09 2.73
N GLY A 220 -8.82 16.58 3.28
CA GLY A 220 -8.39 15.21 3.04
C GLY A 220 -9.35 14.17 3.62
N VAL A 221 -9.83 14.37 4.86
CA VAL A 221 -10.80 13.46 5.50
C VAL A 221 -12.13 13.44 4.74
N MET A 222 -12.67 14.60 4.41
CA MET A 222 -13.95 14.71 3.66
C MET A 222 -13.83 14.04 2.29
N ALA A 223 -12.75 14.29 1.56
CA ALA A 223 -12.51 13.66 0.26
C ALA A 223 -12.39 12.14 0.37
N GLY A 224 -11.60 11.64 1.32
CA GLY A 224 -11.43 10.20 1.51
C GLY A 224 -12.74 9.51 1.90
N VAL A 225 -13.52 10.10 2.81
CA VAL A 225 -14.84 9.59 3.19
C VAL A 225 -15.81 9.62 1.99
N LEU A 226 -15.81 10.70 1.20
CA LEU A 226 -16.59 10.79 -0.03
C LEU A 226 -16.23 9.66 -1.01
N MET A 227 -14.95 9.43 -1.24
CA MET A 227 -14.48 8.33 -2.12
C MET A 227 -14.98 6.97 -1.63
N ILE A 228 -14.91 6.70 -0.32
CA ILE A 228 -15.38 5.44 0.28
C ILE A 228 -16.88 5.26 0.10
N LEU A 229 -17.66 6.27 0.42
CA LEU A 229 -19.13 6.21 0.35
C LEU A 229 -19.62 6.12 -1.10
N ALA A 230 -19.13 6.99 -1.98
CA ALA A 230 -19.54 7.03 -3.37
C ALA A 230 -19.14 5.76 -4.14
N SER A 231 -18.00 5.15 -3.84
CA SER A 231 -17.60 3.89 -4.46
C SER A 231 -18.45 2.69 -4.07
N LYS A 232 -19.30 2.82 -3.04
CA LYS A 232 -20.17 1.75 -2.49
C LYS A 232 -19.40 0.45 -2.19
N SER A 233 -18.16 0.60 -1.70
CA SER A 233 -17.28 -0.52 -1.39
C SER A 233 -17.35 -0.88 0.08
N ARG A 234 -17.84 -2.09 0.38
CA ARG A 234 -17.85 -2.63 1.75
C ARG A 234 -16.44 -2.77 2.32
N MET A 235 -15.49 -3.18 1.48
CA MET A 235 -14.08 -3.30 1.86
C MET A 235 -13.49 -1.95 2.27
N GLY A 236 -13.90 -0.86 1.60
CA GLY A 236 -13.52 0.49 1.99
C GLY A 236 -14.07 0.91 3.36
N LEU A 237 -15.34 0.58 3.67
CA LEU A 237 -15.93 0.86 4.99
C LEU A 237 -15.24 0.09 6.11
N VAL A 238 -15.02 -1.21 5.91
CA VAL A 238 -14.28 -2.06 6.86
C VAL A 238 -12.84 -1.54 7.01
N GLY A 239 -12.19 -1.20 5.89
CA GLY A 239 -10.85 -0.62 5.88
C GLY A 239 -10.78 0.71 6.63
N LEU A 240 -11.75 1.60 6.43
CA LEU A 240 -11.81 2.87 7.17
C LEU A 240 -11.87 2.61 8.68
N ALA A 241 -12.78 1.77 9.14
CA ALA A 241 -12.91 1.45 10.57
C ALA A 241 -11.66 0.75 11.11
N ALA A 242 -11.22 -0.35 10.48
CA ALA A 242 -10.11 -1.16 10.96
C ALA A 242 -8.77 -0.40 10.92
N CYS A 243 -8.43 0.21 9.77
CA CYS A 243 -7.12 0.83 9.59
C CYS A 243 -6.97 2.17 10.33
N THR A 244 -8.08 2.85 10.67
CA THR A 244 -8.02 4.07 11.49
C THR A 244 -8.08 3.78 12.98
N VAL A 245 -8.92 2.84 13.42
CA VAL A 245 -9.18 2.57 14.84
C VAL A 245 -8.13 1.64 15.45
N ALA A 246 -7.84 0.50 14.81
CA ALA A 246 -6.94 -0.50 15.39
C ALA A 246 -5.54 0.05 15.76
N PRO A 247 -4.86 0.86 14.91
CA PRO A 247 -3.56 1.44 15.28
C PRO A 247 -3.62 2.40 16.48
N ARG A 248 -4.78 3.00 16.73
CA ARG A 248 -4.99 3.92 17.87
C ARG A 248 -5.34 3.19 19.15
N LEU A 249 -6.06 2.09 19.05
CA LEU A 249 -6.43 1.25 20.19
C LEU A 249 -5.28 0.33 20.66
N LEU A 250 -4.35 0.01 19.76
CA LEU A 250 -3.24 -0.91 20.06
C LEU A 250 -2.45 -0.56 21.34
N PRO A 251 -2.02 0.69 21.59
CA PRO A 251 -1.35 1.05 22.84
C PRO A 251 -2.23 0.84 24.07
N LEU A 252 -3.54 1.05 23.93
CA LEU A 252 -4.50 0.87 25.01
C LEU A 252 -4.68 -0.62 25.34
N ILE A 253 -4.70 -1.48 24.32
CA ILE A 253 -4.83 -2.94 24.49
C ILE A 253 -3.60 -3.52 25.18
N LEU A 254 -2.41 -2.98 24.94
CA LEU A 254 -1.15 -3.46 25.53
C LEU A 254 -0.84 -2.86 26.91
N GLN A 255 -1.58 -1.84 27.34
CA GLN A 255 -1.50 -1.34 28.71
C GLN A 255 -2.23 -2.27 29.68
N GLY A 256 -1.73 -2.37 30.93
CA GLY A 256 -2.16 -3.38 31.92
C GLY A 256 -3.64 -3.44 32.30
N TRP A 257 -4.50 -2.54 31.81
CA TRP A 257 -5.96 -2.64 31.97
C TRP A 257 -6.64 -3.52 30.91
N ALA A 258 -5.91 -3.90 29.83
CA ALA A 258 -6.45 -4.73 28.76
C ALA A 258 -6.93 -6.11 29.24
N TRP A 259 -6.31 -6.66 30.30
CA TRP A 259 -6.79 -7.90 30.90
C TRP A 259 -8.21 -7.75 31.49
N ARG A 260 -8.59 -6.57 31.97
CA ARG A 260 -9.96 -6.29 32.45
C ARG A 260 -10.94 -6.24 31.31
N LEU A 261 -10.55 -5.64 30.17
CA LEU A 261 -11.36 -5.65 28.96
C LEU A 261 -11.47 -7.05 28.36
N THR A 262 -10.38 -7.80 28.28
CA THR A 262 -10.43 -9.19 27.79
C THR A 262 -11.27 -10.07 28.70
N ALA A 263 -11.16 -9.92 30.02
CA ALA A 263 -12.03 -10.61 30.98
C ALA A 263 -13.51 -10.23 30.80
N GLY A 264 -13.80 -8.91 30.64
CA GLY A 264 -15.17 -8.44 30.37
C GLY A 264 -15.73 -8.93 29.03
N LEU A 265 -14.90 -8.90 27.97
CA LEU A 265 -15.27 -9.43 26.65
C LEU A 265 -15.49 -10.95 26.69
N THR A 266 -14.64 -11.70 27.40
CA THR A 266 -14.79 -13.15 27.56
C THR A 266 -16.06 -13.48 28.34
N ALA A 267 -16.35 -12.73 29.41
CA ALA A 267 -17.59 -12.88 30.15
C ALA A 267 -18.84 -12.55 29.31
N SER A 268 -18.76 -11.46 28.52
CA SER A 268 -19.83 -11.09 27.58
C SER A 268 -20.02 -12.13 26.47
N LEU A 269 -18.93 -12.69 25.93
CA LEU A 269 -18.99 -13.79 24.97
C LEU A 269 -19.52 -15.10 25.59
N ALA A 270 -19.26 -15.36 26.85
CA ALA A 270 -19.80 -16.51 27.54
C ALA A 270 -21.34 -16.39 27.73
N VAL A 271 -21.85 -15.18 27.98
CA VAL A 271 -23.29 -14.93 28.18
C VAL A 271 -24.03 -14.74 26.85
N PHE A 272 -23.46 -13.97 25.92
CA PHE A 272 -24.11 -13.57 24.67
C PHE A 272 -23.50 -14.22 23.43
N GLY A 273 -22.56 -15.15 23.59
CA GLY A 273 -21.76 -15.70 22.48
C GLY A 273 -22.58 -16.34 21.37
N THR A 274 -23.65 -17.03 21.69
CA THR A 274 -24.56 -17.62 20.69
C THR A 274 -25.29 -16.54 19.90
N ALA A 275 -25.80 -15.50 20.55
CA ALA A 275 -26.49 -14.40 19.92
C ALA A 275 -25.51 -13.53 19.08
N ILE A 276 -24.29 -13.30 19.58
CA ILE A 276 -23.24 -12.59 18.83
C ILE A 276 -22.79 -13.43 17.63
N LEU A 277 -22.65 -14.74 17.79
CA LEU A 277 -22.26 -15.65 16.72
C LEU A 277 -23.33 -15.75 15.63
N SER A 278 -24.62 -15.86 16.00
CA SER A 278 -25.72 -15.86 15.03
C SER A 278 -25.78 -14.52 14.27
N LEU A 279 -25.71 -13.40 14.98
CA LEU A 279 -25.68 -12.06 14.35
C LEU A 279 -24.47 -11.88 13.42
N ALA A 280 -23.30 -12.37 13.81
CA ALA A 280 -22.11 -12.38 12.98
C ALA A 280 -22.28 -13.30 11.75
N GLN A 281 -22.84 -14.51 11.93
CA GLN A 281 -23.12 -15.42 10.83
C GLN A 281 -24.15 -14.85 9.86
N ASP A 282 -25.24 -14.27 10.36
CA ASP A 282 -26.27 -13.62 9.54
C ASP A 282 -25.70 -12.41 8.80
N SER A 283 -24.84 -11.61 9.47
CA SER A 283 -24.15 -10.48 8.85
C SER A 283 -23.19 -10.94 7.75
N VAL A 284 -22.42 -12.01 7.98
CA VAL A 284 -21.54 -12.63 6.99
C VAL A 284 -22.34 -13.26 5.84
N ALA A 285 -23.45 -13.93 6.13
CA ALA A 285 -24.33 -14.50 5.11
C ALA A 285 -24.97 -13.41 4.25
N ALA A 286 -25.50 -12.35 4.86
CA ALA A 286 -26.01 -11.18 4.15
C ALA A 286 -24.93 -10.47 3.33
N PHE A 287 -23.71 -10.37 3.88
CA PHE A 287 -22.55 -9.80 3.19
C PHE A 287 -22.16 -10.65 1.96
N LYS A 288 -22.15 -11.97 2.07
CA LYS A 288 -21.87 -12.91 0.98
C LYS A 288 -23.04 -12.95 -0.03
N GLY A 289 -24.27 -13.03 0.45
CA GLY A 289 -25.46 -13.14 -0.38
C GLY A 289 -25.71 -11.95 -1.30
N ALA A 290 -25.38 -10.75 -0.85
CA ALA A 290 -25.56 -9.53 -1.65
C ALA A 290 -24.72 -9.46 -2.95
N ARG A 291 -23.76 -10.40 -3.16
CA ARG A 291 -22.93 -10.56 -4.37
C ARG A 291 -22.55 -12.02 -4.57
N ALA A 292 -23.54 -12.91 -4.50
CA ALA A 292 -23.34 -14.35 -4.56
C ALA A 292 -22.52 -14.79 -5.79
N ASP A 293 -22.83 -14.26 -6.96
CA ASP A 293 -22.16 -14.64 -8.22
C ASP A 293 -20.68 -14.22 -8.23
N SER A 294 -20.37 -12.97 -7.89
CA SER A 294 -18.97 -12.52 -7.80
C SER A 294 -18.17 -13.27 -6.74
N THR A 295 -18.79 -13.63 -5.61
CA THR A 295 -18.16 -14.41 -4.56
C THR A 295 -17.91 -15.86 -5.00
N ARG A 296 -18.87 -16.46 -5.71
CA ARG A 296 -18.75 -17.82 -6.28
C ARG A 296 -17.62 -17.90 -7.30
N VAL A 297 -17.57 -16.95 -8.25
CA VAL A 297 -16.53 -16.91 -9.28
C VAL A 297 -15.14 -16.78 -8.66
N ARG A 298 -14.95 -15.86 -7.69
CA ARG A 298 -13.67 -15.69 -6.99
C ARG A 298 -13.27 -16.94 -6.20
N ALA A 299 -14.18 -17.59 -5.49
CA ALA A 299 -13.91 -18.83 -4.77
C ALA A 299 -13.52 -19.97 -5.73
N THR A 300 -14.17 -20.06 -6.89
CA THR A 300 -13.82 -21.04 -7.92
C THR A 300 -12.44 -20.77 -8.52
N LEU A 301 -12.10 -19.50 -8.82
CA LEU A 301 -10.77 -19.11 -9.28
C LEU A 301 -9.68 -19.49 -8.27
N GLN A 302 -9.93 -19.25 -6.98
CA GLN A 302 -8.99 -19.58 -5.91
C GLN A 302 -8.75 -21.09 -5.83
N ARG A 303 -9.82 -21.90 -5.85
CA ARG A 303 -9.72 -23.36 -5.84
C ARG A 303 -8.96 -23.89 -7.04
N ILE A 304 -9.26 -23.43 -8.25
CA ILE A 304 -8.54 -23.83 -9.47
C ILE A 304 -7.06 -23.45 -9.38
N ALA A 305 -6.78 -22.24 -8.89
CA ALA A 305 -5.40 -21.77 -8.72
C ALA A 305 -4.63 -22.64 -7.73
N GLU A 306 -5.23 -23.01 -6.60
CA GLU A 306 -4.64 -23.87 -5.57
C GLU A 306 -4.41 -25.31 -6.08
N GLU A 307 -5.43 -25.94 -6.66
CA GLU A 307 -5.32 -27.30 -7.24
C GLU A 307 -4.18 -27.37 -8.27
N ARG A 308 -4.15 -26.44 -9.19
CA ARG A 308 -3.13 -26.44 -10.24
C ARG A 308 -1.75 -26.07 -9.72
N TRP A 309 -1.65 -25.18 -8.72
CA TRP A 309 -0.37 -24.91 -8.05
C TRP A 309 0.21 -26.17 -7.41
N VAL A 310 -0.58 -26.90 -6.63
CA VAL A 310 -0.11 -28.09 -5.91
C VAL A 310 0.27 -29.21 -6.87
N ASN A 311 -0.52 -29.45 -7.92
CA ASN A 311 -0.35 -30.58 -8.81
C ASN A 311 0.64 -30.33 -9.94
N ASP A 312 0.69 -29.10 -10.49
CA ASP A 312 1.40 -28.83 -11.73
C ASP A 312 2.70 -28.03 -11.51
N ALA A 313 2.73 -27.07 -10.56
CA ALA A 313 3.79 -26.04 -10.52
C ALA A 313 4.08 -25.49 -9.13
N TYR A 314 4.46 -26.36 -8.18
CA TYR A 314 4.59 -26.04 -6.76
C TYR A 314 5.59 -24.94 -6.44
N TRP A 315 6.82 -25.02 -6.99
CA TRP A 315 7.93 -24.11 -6.58
C TRP A 315 7.90 -22.77 -7.28
N PHE A 316 7.72 -22.72 -8.60
CA PHE A 316 7.89 -21.51 -9.42
C PHE A 316 6.64 -21.10 -10.18
N GLY A 317 5.54 -21.84 -10.02
CA GLY A 317 4.26 -21.53 -10.64
C GLY A 317 4.24 -21.67 -12.15
N HIS A 318 3.17 -21.21 -12.79
CA HIS A 318 2.94 -21.31 -14.23
C HIS A 318 3.58 -20.17 -15.04
N GLY A 319 4.31 -19.26 -14.39
CA GLY A 319 4.97 -18.12 -15.02
C GLY A 319 4.03 -16.95 -15.41
N THR A 320 2.78 -17.24 -15.76
CA THR A 320 1.79 -16.24 -16.18
C THR A 320 0.37 -16.64 -15.79
N VAL A 321 -0.54 -15.68 -15.77
CA VAL A 321 -1.99 -15.95 -15.67
C VAL A 321 -2.45 -16.76 -16.90
N GLN A 322 -3.47 -17.58 -16.72
CA GLN A 322 -4.01 -18.41 -17.80
C GLN A 322 -5.49 -18.11 -18.07
N PRO A 323 -5.99 -18.32 -19.29
CA PRO A 323 -7.40 -18.15 -19.61
C PRO A 323 -8.28 -19.01 -18.69
N GLY A 324 -9.30 -18.41 -18.10
CA GLY A 324 -10.32 -19.12 -17.34
C GLY A 324 -11.38 -19.77 -18.22
N SER A 325 -12.10 -20.76 -17.68
CA SER A 325 -13.25 -21.40 -18.31
C SER A 325 -14.54 -20.58 -18.12
N HIS A 326 -15.62 -21.04 -18.75
CA HIS A 326 -16.96 -20.51 -18.52
C HIS A 326 -17.39 -20.53 -17.03
N ALA A 327 -16.94 -21.53 -16.24
CA ALA A 327 -17.24 -21.64 -14.82
C ALA A 327 -16.74 -20.45 -13.99
N VAL A 328 -15.76 -19.71 -14.48
CA VAL A 328 -15.20 -18.50 -13.87
C VAL A 328 -15.40 -17.26 -14.76
N GLU A 329 -16.45 -17.27 -15.59
CA GLU A 329 -16.80 -16.16 -16.47
C GLU A 329 -15.62 -15.68 -17.32
N TYR A 330 -14.79 -16.62 -17.78
CA TYR A 330 -13.56 -16.37 -18.54
C TYR A 330 -12.52 -15.50 -17.82
N MET A 331 -12.67 -15.22 -16.52
CA MET A 331 -11.68 -14.48 -15.75
C MET A 331 -10.34 -15.24 -15.69
N PRO A 332 -9.19 -14.56 -15.83
CA PRO A 332 -7.90 -15.22 -15.84
C PRO A 332 -7.60 -15.90 -14.49
N ILE A 333 -7.18 -17.17 -14.53
CA ILE A 333 -6.69 -17.90 -13.35
C ILE A 333 -5.38 -17.25 -12.87
N GLY A 334 -5.25 -16.99 -11.56
CA GLY A 334 -4.12 -16.25 -10.98
C GLY A 334 -4.36 -14.73 -10.91
N SER A 335 -5.60 -14.28 -11.09
CA SER A 335 -6.03 -12.88 -10.93
C SER A 335 -6.99 -12.69 -9.75
N HIS A 336 -7.29 -11.43 -9.40
CA HIS A 336 -8.26 -11.01 -8.37
C HIS A 336 -7.98 -11.46 -6.94
N HIS A 337 -6.77 -11.95 -6.65
CA HIS A 337 -6.31 -12.29 -5.30
C HIS A 337 -4.79 -12.44 -5.30
N THR A 338 -4.10 -11.59 -4.56
CA THR A 338 -2.63 -11.58 -4.54
C THR A 338 -2.02 -12.93 -4.15
N TRP A 339 -2.50 -13.55 -3.08
CA TRP A 339 -1.90 -14.75 -2.50
C TRP A 339 -2.08 -15.99 -3.38
N PHE A 340 -3.30 -16.27 -3.81
CA PHE A 340 -3.57 -17.39 -4.73
C PHE A 340 -3.01 -17.10 -6.13
N GLY A 341 -3.02 -15.83 -6.55
CA GLY A 341 -2.36 -15.41 -7.79
C GLY A 341 -0.86 -15.68 -7.77
N LEU A 342 -0.18 -15.37 -6.65
CA LEU A 342 1.25 -15.67 -6.49
C LEU A 342 1.55 -17.17 -6.51
N LEU A 343 0.79 -17.97 -5.75
CA LEU A 343 0.96 -19.43 -5.75
C LEU A 343 0.80 -20.00 -7.17
N PHE A 344 -0.22 -19.56 -7.91
CA PHE A 344 -0.44 -20.01 -9.28
C PHE A 344 0.64 -19.54 -10.24
N VAL A 345 0.97 -18.23 -10.23
CA VAL A 345 1.86 -17.64 -11.26
C VAL A 345 3.34 -17.81 -10.94
N LYS A 346 3.73 -17.79 -9.65
CA LYS A 346 5.12 -17.75 -9.20
C LYS A 346 5.46 -18.81 -8.13
N GLY A 347 4.51 -19.71 -7.82
CA GLY A 347 4.68 -20.80 -6.88
C GLY A 347 4.99 -20.37 -5.45
N LEU A 348 5.46 -21.31 -4.65
CA LEU A 348 5.82 -21.09 -3.25
C LEU A 348 6.94 -20.04 -3.09
N VAL A 349 7.91 -20.01 -4.02
CA VAL A 349 9.00 -19.03 -3.99
C VAL A 349 8.47 -17.61 -4.12
N GLY A 350 7.56 -17.34 -5.07
CA GLY A 350 6.92 -16.03 -5.22
C GLY A 350 6.05 -15.64 -4.03
N PHE A 351 5.33 -16.61 -3.45
CA PHE A 351 4.52 -16.40 -2.25
C PHE A 351 5.39 -15.97 -1.06
N LEU A 352 6.48 -16.70 -0.78
CA LEU A 352 7.40 -16.39 0.32
C LEU A 352 8.17 -15.09 0.08
N ALA A 353 8.50 -14.78 -1.17
CA ALA A 353 9.17 -13.55 -1.57
C ALA A 353 8.38 -12.28 -1.20
N LEU A 354 7.05 -12.36 -1.18
CA LEU A 354 6.18 -11.29 -0.67
C LEU A 354 5.89 -11.45 0.83
N ALA A 355 5.51 -12.65 1.27
CA ALA A 355 5.02 -12.90 2.62
C ALA A 355 6.06 -12.55 3.69
N ILE A 356 7.33 -12.96 3.49
CA ILE A 356 8.38 -12.76 4.49
C ILE A 356 8.64 -11.26 4.74
N PRO A 357 8.97 -10.42 3.73
CA PRO A 357 9.22 -9.01 3.97
C PRO A 357 7.98 -8.28 4.49
N LEU A 358 6.78 -8.65 4.03
CA LEU A 358 5.53 -8.04 4.49
C LEU A 358 5.27 -8.34 5.97
N LEU A 359 5.36 -9.61 6.39
CA LEU A 359 5.14 -10.02 7.78
C LEU A 359 6.17 -9.41 8.74
N VAL A 360 7.46 -9.39 8.33
CA VAL A 360 8.51 -8.73 9.12
C VAL A 360 8.23 -7.23 9.22
N HIS A 361 7.78 -6.58 8.14
CA HIS A 361 7.43 -5.16 8.16
C HIS A 361 6.26 -4.88 9.11
N ILE A 362 5.21 -5.69 9.03
CA ILE A 362 4.07 -5.58 9.94
C ILE A 362 4.52 -5.74 11.40
N ALA A 363 5.36 -6.72 11.71
CA ALA A 363 5.84 -6.94 13.08
C ALA A 363 6.63 -5.74 13.62
N ILE A 364 7.51 -5.14 12.80
CA ILE A 364 8.30 -3.96 13.18
C ILE A 364 7.39 -2.75 13.42
N VAL A 365 6.48 -2.48 12.48
CA VAL A 365 5.58 -1.31 12.59
C VAL A 365 4.55 -1.51 13.71
N LEU A 366 4.06 -2.74 13.92
CA LEU A 366 3.16 -3.08 15.02
C LEU A 366 3.82 -2.78 16.37
N ARG A 367 5.08 -3.20 16.54
CA ARG A 367 5.86 -2.93 17.75
C ARG A 367 6.04 -1.43 18.00
N ASP A 368 6.35 -0.64 16.97
CA ASP A 368 6.51 0.81 17.11
C ASP A 368 5.16 1.50 17.37
N ALA A 369 4.09 1.10 16.68
CA ALA A 369 2.74 1.65 16.89
C ALA A 369 2.18 1.36 18.29
N ALA A 370 2.62 0.26 18.92
CA ALA A 370 2.27 -0.10 20.29
C ALA A 370 2.84 0.88 21.33
N THR A 371 3.98 1.48 21.05
CA THR A 371 4.72 2.33 22.00
C THR A 371 4.77 3.80 21.57
N HIS A 372 4.67 4.08 20.27
CA HIS A 372 4.84 5.42 19.72
C HIS A 372 3.74 5.78 18.71
N SER A 373 3.25 7.00 18.78
CA SER A 373 2.23 7.49 17.85
C SER A 373 2.70 7.55 16.38
N ARG A 374 4.01 7.70 16.15
CA ARG A 374 4.60 7.73 14.79
C ARG A 374 4.38 6.45 13.99
N GLY A 375 4.18 5.29 14.65
CA GLY A 375 3.90 4.00 14.03
C GLY A 375 2.46 3.84 13.56
N ARG A 376 1.51 4.69 14.01
CA ARG A 376 0.07 4.52 13.72
C ARG A 376 -0.27 4.66 12.24
N LEU A 377 0.23 5.69 11.58
CA LEU A 377 0.00 5.89 10.14
C LEU A 377 0.64 4.78 9.30
N PRO A 378 1.93 4.40 9.47
CA PRO A 378 2.51 3.25 8.78
C PRO A 378 1.75 1.95 8.99
N LEU A 379 1.27 1.68 10.21
CA LEU A 379 0.46 0.49 10.49
C LEU A 379 -0.86 0.52 9.72
N GLY A 380 -1.57 1.64 9.73
CA GLY A 380 -2.81 1.81 8.95
C GLY A 380 -2.59 1.60 7.45
N VAL A 381 -1.49 2.11 6.90
CA VAL A 381 -1.11 1.89 5.49
C VAL A 381 -0.83 0.41 5.20
N LEU A 382 -0.05 -0.28 6.05
CA LEU A 382 0.21 -1.72 5.89
C LEU A 382 -1.08 -2.54 5.99
N MET A 383 -1.95 -2.23 6.95
CA MET A 383 -3.27 -2.88 7.07
C MET A 383 -4.12 -2.68 5.81
N THR A 384 -4.08 -1.49 5.21
CA THR A 384 -4.79 -1.21 3.95
C THR A 384 -4.23 -2.04 2.79
N ILE A 385 -2.88 -2.17 2.69
CA ILE A 385 -2.22 -3.01 1.68
C ILE A 385 -2.57 -4.49 1.89
N VAL A 386 -2.56 -4.97 3.13
CA VAL A 386 -2.98 -6.33 3.47
C VAL A 386 -4.44 -6.57 3.09
N LEU A 387 -5.34 -5.65 3.44
CA LEU A 387 -6.75 -5.76 3.07
C LEU A 387 -6.94 -5.81 1.55
N LEU A 388 -6.20 -4.96 0.80
CA LEU A 388 -6.20 -4.97 -0.65
C LEU A 388 -5.75 -6.33 -1.21
N SER A 389 -4.73 -6.96 -0.64
CA SER A 389 -4.15 -8.22 -1.12
C SER A 389 -5.12 -9.42 -1.12
N PHE A 390 -6.19 -9.34 -0.33
CA PHE A 390 -7.26 -10.36 -0.30
C PHE A 390 -8.35 -10.12 -1.34
N GLY A 391 -8.43 -8.95 -1.93
CA GLY A 391 -9.44 -8.61 -2.93
C GLY A 391 -8.90 -8.34 -4.32
N GLU A 392 -7.61 -8.00 -4.43
CA GLU A 392 -6.98 -7.54 -5.67
C GLU A 392 -5.51 -7.98 -5.75
N ASN A 393 -4.89 -7.74 -6.89
CA ASN A 393 -3.48 -8.00 -7.12
C ASN A 393 -2.68 -6.74 -6.79
N ILE A 394 -1.98 -6.72 -5.65
CA ILE A 394 -1.29 -5.52 -5.15
C ILE A 394 -0.19 -4.99 -6.07
N GLU A 395 0.44 -5.85 -6.87
CA GLU A 395 1.48 -5.44 -7.81
C GLU A 395 0.93 -4.56 -8.93
N ILE A 396 -0.32 -4.83 -9.34
CA ILE A 396 -0.97 -4.05 -10.38
C ILE A 396 -1.31 -2.65 -9.85
N GLU A 397 -1.65 -2.55 -8.56
CA GLU A 397 -2.06 -1.33 -7.88
C GLU A 397 -0.89 -0.54 -7.24
N ALA A 398 0.33 -1.12 -7.22
CA ALA A 398 1.50 -0.51 -6.60
C ALA A 398 1.82 0.90 -7.13
N TYR A 399 1.45 1.18 -8.39
CA TYR A 399 1.65 2.48 -9.04
C TYR A 399 0.85 3.63 -8.39
N MET A 400 -0.18 3.34 -7.60
CA MET A 400 -0.96 4.34 -6.86
C MET A 400 -0.74 4.26 -5.34
N LEU A 401 -0.24 3.13 -4.85
CA LEU A 401 0.09 2.94 -3.42
C LEU A 401 1.39 3.64 -3.03
N TRP A 402 2.13 4.20 -4.00
CA TRP A 402 3.47 4.74 -3.80
C TRP A 402 3.62 5.77 -2.67
N PRO A 403 2.65 6.68 -2.37
CA PRO A 403 2.83 7.60 -1.25
C PRO A 403 2.92 6.86 0.08
N GLY A 404 2.10 5.81 0.25
CA GLY A 404 2.15 4.92 1.40
C GLY A 404 3.46 4.12 1.46
N LEU A 405 3.91 3.57 0.33
CA LEU A 405 5.15 2.79 0.27
C LEU A 405 6.39 3.64 0.57
N VAL A 406 6.46 4.89 0.07
CA VAL A 406 7.52 5.84 0.43
C VAL A 406 7.48 6.17 1.92
N LEU A 407 6.28 6.40 2.47
CA LEU A 407 6.09 6.63 3.91
C LEU A 407 6.63 5.48 4.75
N LEU A 408 6.43 4.23 4.33
CA LEU A 408 6.98 3.06 5.03
C LEU A 408 8.51 3.11 5.08
N GLY A 409 9.16 3.51 4.00
CA GLY A 409 10.62 3.74 3.98
C GLY A 409 11.07 4.89 4.88
N VAL A 410 10.34 6.01 4.87
CA VAL A 410 10.59 7.15 5.78
C VAL A 410 10.50 6.70 7.23
N HIS A 411 9.48 5.90 7.57
CA HIS A 411 9.31 5.36 8.91
C HIS A 411 10.49 4.48 9.35
N LEU A 412 10.99 3.59 8.49
CA LEU A 412 12.16 2.74 8.77
C LEU A 412 13.42 3.59 9.03
N ARG A 413 13.60 4.69 8.30
CA ARG A 413 14.67 5.65 8.53
C ARG A 413 14.54 6.34 9.90
N GLU A 414 13.31 6.76 10.26
CA GLU A 414 13.01 7.38 11.56
C GLU A 414 13.29 6.41 12.73
N LEU A 415 13.01 5.11 12.54
CA LEU A 415 13.34 4.07 13.54
C LEU A 415 14.84 3.95 13.76
N ASN A 416 15.63 3.86 12.68
CA ASN A 416 17.09 3.78 12.80
C ASN A 416 17.69 5.03 13.45
N ALA A 417 17.24 6.22 13.03
CA ALA A 417 17.70 7.47 13.64
C ALA A 417 17.36 7.57 15.13
N ALA A 418 16.24 7.02 15.57
CA ALA A 418 15.88 6.96 16.98
C ALA A 418 16.77 5.98 17.76
N LYS A 419 17.09 4.84 17.17
CA LYS A 419 18.01 3.84 17.76
C LYS A 419 19.42 4.41 17.94
N GLU A 420 19.97 5.08 16.92
CA GLU A 420 21.30 5.71 17.02
C GLU A 420 21.37 6.77 18.12
N ARG A 421 20.34 7.60 18.24
CA ARG A 421 20.28 8.59 19.32
C ARG A 421 20.25 7.94 20.71
N SER A 422 19.57 6.81 20.88
CA SER A 422 19.52 6.09 22.17
C SER A 422 20.85 5.41 22.51
N THR A 423 21.60 4.94 21.49
CA THR A 423 22.93 4.34 21.71
C THR A 423 24.02 5.39 21.93
N ALA A 424 23.89 6.58 21.35
CA ALA A 424 24.82 7.70 21.59
C ALA A 424 24.66 8.35 22.99
N TYR A 425 23.47 8.25 23.59
CA TYR A 425 23.20 8.68 24.95
C TYR A 425 23.40 7.50 25.92
N VAL A 426 24.66 7.09 26.18
CA VAL A 426 25.03 6.27 27.34
C VAL A 426 25.42 7.25 28.44
N PRO A 427 24.65 7.40 29.53
CA PRO A 427 25.08 8.19 30.69
C PRO A 427 26.24 7.46 31.31
N GLY A 428 27.45 8.02 31.25
CA GLY A 428 28.62 7.48 31.93
C GLY A 428 29.87 7.27 31.10
N SER A 429 30.09 7.96 29.96
CA SER A 429 31.43 8.05 29.40
C SER A 429 32.28 8.98 30.26
N ALA A 430 33.44 8.49 30.66
CA ALA A 430 34.41 9.06 31.62
C ALA A 430 34.94 10.50 31.35
N SER A 431 34.29 11.29 30.54
CA SER A 431 34.60 12.69 30.26
C SER A 431 34.01 13.67 31.27
N ASP A 432 32.92 13.33 31.98
CA ASP A 432 32.30 14.24 32.96
C ASP A 432 32.93 14.16 34.35
N GLN A 433 33.75 13.12 34.65
CA GLN A 433 34.44 13.02 35.92
C GLN A 433 35.73 13.87 35.98
N ARG A 434 36.24 14.39 34.86
CA ARG A 434 37.43 15.24 34.85
C ARG A 434 37.16 16.74 35.03
N LEU A 435 35.95 17.20 34.85
CA LEU A 435 35.59 18.60 35.04
C LEU A 435 35.16 18.92 36.50
N GLY A 436 34.81 17.91 37.27
CA GLY A 436 34.46 18.08 38.70
C GLY A 436 35.66 18.10 39.67
N GLN A 437 36.87 17.75 39.20
CA GLN A 437 38.09 17.70 40.08
C GLN A 437 39.03 18.90 39.93
N ILE A 438 38.76 19.85 39.03
CA ILE A 438 39.59 21.05 38.84
C ILE A 438 39.04 22.28 39.63
N GLY A 439 37.87 22.17 40.27
CA GLY A 439 37.19 23.27 40.93
C GLY A 439 37.42 23.41 42.45
N VAL A 440 38.26 22.58 43.08
CA VAL A 440 38.48 22.62 44.58
C VAL A 440 39.96 22.67 44.94
N GLN A 441 40.70 23.57 44.33
CA GLN A 441 42.06 23.89 44.79
C GLN A 441 42.45 25.36 44.54
N HIS A 442 41.70 26.31 45.04
CA HIS A 442 42.15 27.67 45.31
C HIS A 442 41.15 28.33 46.26
N ASP A 443 41.37 28.09 47.57
CA ASP A 443 41.05 29.00 48.63
C ASP A 443 41.53 28.35 49.92
N MET A 444 42.87 28.61 50.27
CA MET A 444 43.43 28.73 51.59
C MET A 444 44.64 29.67 51.49
#